data_e25f494dbacc9e067cffc7c1e8ae6bf5
#
_entry.id   e25f494dbacc9e067cffc7c1e8ae6bf5
#
_cell.length_a   1.000
_cell.length_b   1.000
_cell.length_c   1.000
_cell.angle_alpha   90.00
_cell.angle_beta   90.00
_cell.angle_gamma   90.00
#
_symmetry.space_group_name_H-M   'P 1'
#
loop_
_entity.id
_entity.type
_entity.pdbx_description
1 polymer ?
#
loop_
_entity_poly.entity_id
_entity_poly.type
_entity_poly.pdbx_seq_one_letter_code
_entity_poly.pdbx_strand_id
1 'polypeptide(L)'
;AASSFVGAPGLLVALMAWFLLPEPGKVVLADNAEPAPFWDTLKFLFSRRSYRHMAMAGSLYTIAGFGITVWSPAFLMRTYHMTAGEVGMQLGLAAGIGGLVGLFASGWISDWLGGRDERWRQWVPAIAMALGAVSAFAAVSVPGVGLAILFLAYVQEPGYAYLSPTL
;
A
#
# COMPACT_ATOMS: atom_id res chain seq x y z
N ALA A 1 -24.88 2.84 -13.48
CA ALA A 1 -25.32 3.73 -12.38
C ALA A 1 -24.47 3.60 -11.12
N ALA A 2 -24.04 2.39 -10.70
CA ALA A 2 -23.22 2.22 -9.47
C ALA A 2 -21.82 2.85 -9.59
N SER A 3 -21.18 2.75 -10.76
CA SER A 3 -19.84 3.32 -11.01
C SER A 3 -19.82 4.86 -10.98
N SER A 4 -20.93 5.51 -11.34
CA SER A 4 -21.04 6.97 -11.29
C SER A 4 -21.09 7.52 -9.86
N PHE A 5 -21.70 6.77 -8.93
CA PHE A 5 -21.74 7.13 -7.51
C PHE A 5 -20.38 7.03 -6.83
N VAL A 6 -19.55 6.08 -7.25
CA VAL A 6 -18.19 5.92 -6.71
C VAL A 6 -17.23 6.97 -7.26
N GLY A 7 -17.43 7.42 -8.50
CA GLY A 7 -16.59 8.43 -9.13
C GLY A 7 -16.87 9.88 -8.70
N ALA A 8 -18.10 10.19 -8.27
CA ALA A 8 -18.48 11.55 -7.90
C ALA A 8 -17.65 12.17 -6.74
N PRO A 9 -17.36 11.45 -5.63
CA PRO A 9 -16.46 11.97 -4.61
C PRO A 9 -15.05 12.26 -5.12
N GLY A 10 -14.54 11.44 -6.05
CA GLY A 10 -13.23 11.67 -6.67
C GLY A 10 -13.16 12.95 -7.50
N LEU A 11 -14.22 13.27 -8.24
CA LEU A 11 -14.32 14.53 -8.97
C LEU A 11 -14.37 15.75 -8.04
N LEU A 12 -15.07 15.65 -6.91
CA LEU A 12 -15.11 16.72 -5.92
C LEU A 12 -13.73 16.97 -5.31
N VAL A 13 -13.00 15.90 -4.95
CA VAL A 13 -11.63 16.00 -4.44
C VAL A 13 -10.69 16.59 -5.50
N ALA A 14 -10.82 16.18 -6.76
CA ALA A 14 -10.02 16.73 -7.85
C ALA A 14 -10.28 18.22 -8.07
N LEU A 15 -11.55 18.66 -8.01
CA LEU A 15 -11.91 20.07 -8.09
C LEU A 15 -11.39 20.85 -6.88
N MET A 16 -11.53 20.32 -5.68
CA MET A 16 -10.96 20.95 -4.48
C MET A 16 -9.43 21.07 -4.57
N ALA A 17 -8.75 20.03 -5.04
CA ALA A 17 -7.31 20.07 -5.25
C ALA A 17 -6.91 21.13 -6.26
N TRP A 18 -7.65 21.26 -7.36
CA TRP A 18 -7.41 22.27 -8.40
C TRP A 18 -7.52 23.71 -7.87
N PHE A 19 -8.46 23.98 -6.97
CA PHE A 19 -8.69 25.34 -6.44
C PHE A 19 -7.88 25.66 -5.18
N LEU A 20 -7.53 24.65 -4.36
CA LEU A 20 -6.89 24.86 -3.07
C LEU A 20 -5.36 24.63 -3.08
N LEU A 21 -4.85 23.83 -4.04
CA LEU A 21 -3.41 23.60 -4.13
C LEU A 21 -2.78 24.68 -5.03
N PRO A 22 -2.05 25.65 -4.47
CA PRO A 22 -1.23 26.51 -5.28
C PRO A 22 -0.15 25.65 -5.96
N GLU A 23 0.06 25.83 -7.26
CA GLU A 23 1.18 25.19 -7.94
C GLU A 23 2.47 25.51 -7.18
N PRO A 24 3.24 24.52 -6.73
CA PRO A 24 4.56 24.79 -6.19
C PRO A 24 5.34 25.53 -7.25
N GLY A 25 5.85 26.71 -6.89
CA GLY A 25 6.64 27.53 -7.82
C GLY A 25 7.66 26.65 -8.50
N LYS A 26 7.75 26.74 -9.83
CA LYS A 26 8.71 25.95 -10.62
C LYS A 26 10.06 26.08 -9.91
N VAL A 27 10.53 24.97 -9.32
CA VAL A 27 11.93 24.91 -8.90
C VAL A 27 12.70 25.17 -10.17
N VAL A 28 13.32 26.34 -10.27
CA VAL A 28 14.20 26.69 -11.37
C VAL A 28 15.39 25.74 -11.22
N LEU A 29 15.25 24.54 -11.77
CA LEU A 29 16.39 23.70 -12.04
C LEU A 29 17.29 24.55 -12.91
N ALA A 30 18.54 24.70 -12.50
CA ALA A 30 19.53 25.54 -13.12
C ALA A 30 19.35 25.57 -14.65
N ASP A 31 19.24 26.75 -15.19
CA ASP A 31 18.68 27.12 -16.50
C ASP A 31 19.36 26.44 -17.73
N ASN A 32 20.18 25.40 -17.54
CA ASN A 32 20.93 24.70 -18.58
C ASN A 32 20.99 23.16 -18.41
N ALA A 33 20.17 22.56 -17.55
CA ALA A 33 20.15 21.09 -17.46
C ALA A 33 19.26 20.53 -18.57
N GLU A 34 19.85 20.13 -19.70
CA GLU A 34 19.16 19.33 -20.69
C GLU A 34 18.56 18.08 -19.99
N PRO A 35 17.28 17.75 -20.25
CA PRO A 35 16.68 16.56 -19.67
C PRO A 35 17.49 15.33 -20.08
N ALA A 36 18.01 14.61 -19.09
CA ALA A 36 18.79 13.40 -19.35
C ALA A 36 17.97 12.41 -20.19
N PRO A 37 18.54 11.79 -21.23
CA PRO A 37 17.86 10.82 -22.05
C PRO A 37 17.26 9.71 -21.18
N PHE A 38 16.03 9.29 -21.48
CA PHE A 38 15.30 8.27 -20.72
C PHE A 38 16.14 7.00 -20.47
N TRP A 39 16.85 6.53 -21.47
CA TRP A 39 17.67 5.32 -21.38
C TRP A 39 18.88 5.47 -20.46
N ASP A 40 19.48 6.65 -20.40
CA ASP A 40 20.61 6.90 -19.51
C ASP A 40 20.15 7.03 -18.07
N THR A 41 19.01 7.66 -17.84
CA THR A 41 18.35 7.69 -16.53
C THR A 41 18.01 6.28 -16.05
N LEU A 42 17.45 5.44 -16.91
CA LEU A 42 17.11 4.06 -16.59
C LEU A 42 18.37 3.23 -16.26
N LYS A 43 19.42 3.33 -17.06
CA LYS A 43 20.71 2.68 -16.80
C LYS A 43 21.31 3.13 -15.47
N PHE A 44 21.27 4.45 -15.19
CA PHE A 44 21.74 5.00 -13.92
C PHE A 44 20.96 4.41 -12.73
N LEU A 45 19.65 4.37 -12.78
CA LEU A 45 18.81 3.80 -11.73
C LEU A 45 19.15 2.31 -11.50
N PHE A 46 19.17 1.51 -12.56
CA PHE A 46 19.47 0.08 -12.47
C PHE A 46 20.95 -0.21 -12.13
N SER A 47 21.87 0.74 -12.29
CA SER A 47 23.24 0.59 -11.80
C SER A 47 23.34 0.65 -10.28
N ARG A 48 22.38 1.30 -9.61
CA ARG A 48 22.37 1.46 -8.16
C ARG A 48 21.83 0.22 -7.47
N ARG A 49 22.62 -0.38 -6.58
CA ARG A 49 22.21 -1.59 -5.83
C ARG A 49 20.94 -1.35 -5.03
N SER A 50 20.84 -0.20 -4.34
CA SER A 50 19.65 0.15 -3.54
C SER A 50 18.40 0.17 -4.39
N TYR A 51 18.43 0.81 -5.57
CA TYR A 51 17.28 0.86 -6.48
C TYR A 51 16.83 -0.55 -6.92
N ARG A 52 17.78 -1.41 -7.31
CA ARG A 52 17.47 -2.79 -7.71
C ARG A 52 16.79 -3.58 -6.60
N HIS A 53 17.31 -3.49 -5.36
CA HIS A 53 16.70 -4.17 -4.22
C HIS A 53 15.31 -3.63 -3.89
N MET A 54 15.12 -2.31 -3.93
CA MET A 54 13.79 -1.71 -3.74
C MET A 54 12.81 -2.11 -4.84
N ALA A 55 13.23 -2.06 -6.10
CA ALA A 55 12.39 -2.47 -7.23
C ALA A 55 11.98 -3.95 -7.15
N MET A 56 12.93 -4.84 -6.82
CA MET A 56 12.65 -6.26 -6.63
C MET A 56 11.69 -6.50 -5.45
N ALA A 57 11.95 -5.86 -4.31
CA ALA A 57 11.09 -6.00 -3.12
C ALA A 57 9.66 -5.49 -3.41
N GLY A 58 9.52 -4.33 -4.04
CA GLY A 58 8.23 -3.77 -4.43
C GLY A 58 7.48 -4.65 -5.43
N SER A 59 8.20 -5.20 -6.43
CA SER A 59 7.59 -6.11 -7.41
C SER A 59 7.09 -7.40 -6.76
N LEU A 60 7.90 -8.04 -5.92
CA LEU A 60 7.51 -9.25 -5.20
C LEU A 60 6.33 -8.99 -4.27
N TYR A 61 6.35 -7.86 -3.55
CA TYR A 61 5.25 -7.45 -2.69
C TYR A 61 3.96 -7.26 -3.49
N THR A 62 4.03 -6.55 -4.63
CA THR A 62 2.87 -6.30 -5.49
C THR A 62 2.26 -7.60 -6.03
N ILE A 63 3.09 -8.53 -6.49
CA ILE A 63 2.64 -9.85 -6.98
C ILE A 63 1.93 -10.62 -5.86
N ALA A 64 2.54 -10.69 -4.67
CA ALA A 64 1.98 -11.41 -3.53
C ALA A 64 0.67 -10.75 -3.05
N GLY A 65 0.67 -9.42 -2.87
CA GLY A 65 -0.48 -8.66 -2.41
C GLY A 65 -1.66 -8.74 -3.38
N PHE A 66 -1.40 -8.63 -4.67
CA PHE A 66 -2.44 -8.78 -5.70
C PHE A 66 -3.02 -10.21 -5.71
N GLY A 67 -2.15 -11.22 -5.58
CA GLY A 67 -2.57 -12.60 -5.46
C GLY A 67 -3.50 -12.81 -4.27
N ILE A 68 -3.11 -12.35 -3.09
CA ILE A 68 -3.93 -12.46 -1.87
C ILE A 68 -5.26 -11.73 -2.04
N THR A 69 -5.25 -10.50 -2.54
CA THR A 69 -6.47 -9.70 -2.73
C THR A 69 -7.46 -10.38 -3.67
N VAL A 70 -6.98 -10.93 -4.78
CA VAL A 70 -7.84 -11.59 -5.78
C VAL A 70 -8.39 -12.94 -5.27
N TRP A 71 -7.56 -13.71 -4.54
CA TRP A 71 -7.94 -15.05 -4.11
C TRP A 71 -8.64 -15.11 -2.75
N SER A 72 -8.50 -14.08 -1.90
CA SER A 72 -9.15 -14.04 -0.57
C SER A 72 -10.67 -14.24 -0.61
N PRO A 73 -11.44 -13.60 -1.51
CA PRO A 73 -12.88 -13.84 -1.59
C PRO A 73 -13.21 -15.29 -1.92
N ALA A 74 -12.52 -15.88 -2.90
CA ALA A 74 -12.74 -17.27 -3.29
C ALA A 74 -12.36 -18.25 -2.16
N PHE A 75 -11.30 -17.97 -1.41
CA PHE A 75 -10.90 -18.73 -0.25
C PHE A 75 -12.00 -18.72 0.83
N LEU A 76 -12.50 -17.54 1.21
CA LEU A 76 -13.55 -17.41 2.24
C LEU A 76 -14.85 -18.08 1.81
N MET A 77 -15.27 -17.92 0.56
CA MET A 77 -16.48 -18.59 0.05
C MET A 77 -16.35 -20.11 0.07
N ARG A 78 -15.19 -20.66 -0.29
CA ARG A 78 -15.00 -22.11 -0.38
C ARG A 78 -14.74 -22.77 0.97
N THR A 79 -13.94 -22.14 1.82
CA THR A 79 -13.52 -22.73 3.11
C THR A 79 -14.55 -22.52 4.21
N TYR A 80 -15.18 -21.34 4.23
CA TYR A 80 -16.14 -20.97 5.28
C TYR A 80 -17.59 -20.91 4.79
N HIS A 81 -17.85 -21.32 3.55
CA HIS A 81 -19.19 -21.35 2.94
C HIS A 81 -19.94 -20.01 2.98
N MET A 82 -19.20 -18.91 2.93
CA MET A 82 -19.76 -17.56 2.95
C MET A 82 -20.37 -17.18 1.60
N THR A 83 -21.42 -16.36 1.64
CA THR A 83 -21.98 -15.76 0.42
C THR A 83 -21.08 -14.61 -0.08
N ALA A 84 -21.15 -14.32 -1.38
CA ALA A 84 -20.38 -13.24 -1.98
C ALA A 84 -20.65 -11.85 -1.34
N GLY A 85 -21.90 -11.62 -0.90
CA GLY A 85 -22.29 -10.40 -0.20
C GLY A 85 -21.64 -10.27 1.18
N GLU A 86 -21.63 -11.34 1.97
CA GLU A 86 -20.99 -11.38 3.29
C GLU A 86 -19.47 -11.16 3.17
N VAL A 87 -18.83 -11.85 2.23
CA VAL A 87 -17.40 -11.69 1.97
C VAL A 87 -17.07 -10.26 1.56
N GLY A 88 -17.84 -9.69 0.62
CA GLY A 88 -17.63 -8.31 0.16
C GLY A 88 -17.78 -7.28 1.29
N MET A 89 -18.81 -7.45 2.14
CA MET A 89 -19.02 -6.56 3.28
C MET A 89 -17.91 -6.68 4.32
N GLN A 90 -17.56 -7.91 4.71
CA GLN A 90 -16.58 -8.14 5.78
C GLN A 90 -15.17 -7.76 5.35
N LEU A 91 -14.71 -8.17 4.15
CA LEU A 91 -13.41 -7.75 3.63
C LEU A 91 -13.38 -6.25 3.34
N GLY A 92 -14.46 -5.67 2.82
CA GLY A 92 -14.54 -4.23 2.57
C GLY A 92 -14.44 -3.39 3.84
N LEU A 93 -15.16 -3.78 4.91
CA LEU A 93 -15.07 -3.12 6.21
C LEU A 93 -13.68 -3.32 6.84
N ALA A 94 -13.16 -4.54 6.81
CA ALA A 94 -11.86 -4.84 7.37
C ALA A 94 -10.74 -4.08 6.64
N ALA A 95 -10.75 -4.05 5.30
CA ALA A 95 -9.79 -3.29 4.52
C ALA A 95 -9.97 -1.77 4.68
N GLY A 96 -11.20 -1.27 4.76
CA GLY A 96 -11.46 0.15 4.94
C GLY A 96 -11.01 0.68 6.31
N ILE A 97 -11.41 0.01 7.39
CA ILE A 97 -11.02 0.40 8.76
C ILE A 97 -9.54 0.12 8.99
N GLY A 98 -9.10 -1.09 8.63
CA GLY A 98 -7.70 -1.50 8.72
C GLY A 98 -6.80 -0.53 7.95
N GLY A 99 -7.12 -0.24 6.67
CA GLY A 99 -6.35 0.69 5.84
C GLY A 99 -6.19 2.08 6.46
N LEU A 100 -7.27 2.64 7.00
CA LEU A 100 -7.18 3.92 7.71
C LEU A 100 -6.27 3.82 8.95
N VAL A 101 -6.52 2.84 9.81
CA VAL A 101 -5.71 2.64 11.03
C VAL A 101 -4.26 2.34 10.66
N GLY A 102 -4.03 1.45 9.69
CA GLY A 102 -2.69 1.07 9.22
C GLY A 102 -1.91 2.26 8.66
N LEU A 103 -2.54 3.09 7.82
CA LEU A 103 -1.92 4.27 7.23
C LEU A 103 -1.48 5.28 8.31
N PHE A 104 -2.40 5.63 9.22
CA PHE A 104 -2.08 6.60 10.28
C PHE A 104 -1.06 6.03 11.28
N ALA A 105 -1.22 4.78 11.71
CA ALA A 105 -0.32 4.14 12.65
C ALA A 105 1.10 3.97 12.06
N SER A 106 1.21 3.52 10.79
CA SER A 106 2.50 3.34 10.14
C SER A 106 3.22 4.66 9.92
N GLY A 107 2.50 5.71 9.50
CA GLY A 107 3.05 7.06 9.36
C GLY A 107 3.56 7.58 10.70
N TRP A 108 2.72 7.56 11.73
CA TRP A 108 3.09 8.04 13.06
C TRP A 108 4.28 7.27 13.67
N ILE A 109 4.28 5.94 13.58
CA ILE A 109 5.39 5.10 14.08
C ILE A 109 6.67 5.40 13.30
N SER A 110 6.57 5.49 11.96
CA SER A 110 7.70 5.78 11.10
C SER A 110 8.33 7.16 11.38
N ASP A 111 7.50 8.17 11.62
CA ASP A 111 7.97 9.53 11.95
C ASP A 111 8.57 9.59 13.34
N TRP A 112 7.91 8.96 14.34
CA TRP A 112 8.40 8.94 15.71
C TRP A 112 9.72 8.21 15.87
N LEU A 113 9.89 7.06 15.24
CA LEU A 113 11.13 6.29 15.25
C LEU A 113 12.18 6.91 14.32
N GLY A 114 11.76 7.41 13.16
CA GLY A 114 12.62 8.08 12.19
C GLY A 114 13.24 9.37 12.72
N GLY A 115 12.58 10.04 13.67
CA GLY A 115 13.16 11.18 14.40
C GLY A 115 14.33 10.82 15.32
N ARG A 116 14.48 9.54 15.69
CA ARG A 116 15.61 9.04 16.49
C ARG A 116 16.74 8.48 15.62
N ASP A 117 16.42 7.75 14.56
CA ASP A 117 17.37 7.20 13.60
C ASP A 117 16.64 7.03 12.26
N GLU A 118 17.17 7.64 11.20
CA GLU A 118 16.61 7.59 9.84
C GLU A 118 16.44 6.16 9.31
N ARG A 119 17.18 5.20 9.83
CA ARG A 119 17.07 3.79 9.46
C ARG A 119 15.68 3.22 9.74
N TRP A 120 14.97 3.73 10.74
CA TRP A 120 13.63 3.26 11.11
C TRP A 120 12.59 3.52 10.02
N ARG A 121 12.78 4.53 9.18
CA ARG A 121 11.92 4.77 8.01
C ARG A 121 11.91 3.59 7.04
N GLN A 122 13.01 2.80 7.00
CA GLN A 122 13.11 1.58 6.18
C GLN A 122 12.73 0.32 6.98
N TRP A 123 13.03 0.29 8.27
CA TRP A 123 12.76 -0.87 9.12
C TRP A 123 11.27 -1.05 9.42
N VAL A 124 10.52 0.04 9.62
CA VAL A 124 9.07 -0.03 9.90
C VAL A 124 8.31 -0.76 8.78
N PRO A 125 8.43 -0.38 7.50
CA PRO A 125 7.80 -1.12 6.41
C PRO A 125 8.31 -2.56 6.28
N ALA A 126 9.61 -2.79 6.48
CA ALA A 126 10.17 -4.14 6.39
C ALA A 126 9.60 -5.09 7.46
N ILE A 127 9.47 -4.62 8.70
CA ILE A 127 8.86 -5.38 9.80
C ILE A 127 7.37 -5.61 9.51
N ALA A 128 6.65 -4.58 9.06
CA ALA A 128 5.24 -4.72 8.70
C ALA A 128 5.03 -5.77 7.59
N MET A 129 5.88 -5.80 6.56
CA MET A 129 5.84 -6.81 5.51
C MET A 129 6.14 -8.22 6.05
N ALA A 130 7.13 -8.37 6.93
CA ALA A 130 7.45 -9.65 7.56
C ALA A 130 6.29 -10.18 8.41
N LEU A 131 5.65 -9.30 9.20
CA LEU A 131 4.44 -9.64 9.94
C LEU A 131 3.27 -9.97 9.01
N GLY A 132 3.15 -9.29 7.86
CA GLY A 132 2.18 -9.59 6.82
C GLY A 132 2.32 -11.02 6.28
N ALA A 133 3.55 -11.49 6.05
CA ALA A 133 3.80 -12.86 5.61
C ALA A 133 3.36 -13.90 6.67
N VAL A 134 3.65 -13.64 7.94
CA VAL A 134 3.18 -14.48 9.05
C VAL A 134 1.66 -14.47 9.14
N SER A 135 1.03 -13.32 8.98
CA SER A 135 -0.43 -13.19 8.99
C SER A 135 -1.08 -13.91 7.81
N ALA A 136 -0.48 -13.89 6.63
CA ALA A 136 -0.98 -14.64 5.48
C ALA A 136 -1.01 -16.14 5.74
N PHE A 137 0.06 -16.67 6.36
CA PHE A 137 0.11 -18.07 6.77
C PHE A 137 -0.91 -18.38 7.88
N ALA A 138 -1.03 -17.51 8.87
CA ALA A 138 -2.01 -17.67 9.93
C ALA A 138 -3.44 -17.66 9.40
N ALA A 139 -3.77 -16.80 8.43
CA ALA A 139 -5.10 -16.70 7.86
C ALA A 139 -5.63 -18.03 7.27
N VAL A 140 -4.75 -18.83 6.67
CA VAL A 140 -5.13 -20.14 6.09
C VAL A 140 -5.07 -21.29 7.12
N SER A 141 -4.48 -21.06 8.29
CA SER A 141 -4.28 -22.08 9.32
C SER A 141 -5.32 -22.02 10.45
N VAL A 142 -6.02 -20.90 10.61
CA VAL A 142 -6.98 -20.73 11.70
C VAL A 142 -8.36 -21.30 11.32
N PRO A 143 -9.04 -21.98 12.27
CA PRO A 143 -10.35 -22.56 12.01
C PRO A 143 -11.51 -21.54 12.04
N GLY A 144 -11.29 -20.34 12.57
CA GLY A 144 -12.31 -19.31 12.77
C GLY A 144 -12.34 -18.26 11.66
N VAL A 145 -13.50 -18.05 11.02
CA VAL A 145 -13.69 -17.07 9.95
C VAL A 145 -13.30 -15.64 10.37
N GLY A 146 -13.66 -15.21 11.58
CA GLY A 146 -13.34 -13.88 12.07
C GLY A 146 -11.85 -13.63 12.18
N LEU A 147 -11.08 -14.58 12.70
CA LEU A 147 -9.63 -14.51 12.77
C LEU A 147 -9.00 -14.55 11.38
N ALA A 148 -9.51 -15.39 10.47
CA ALA A 148 -9.03 -15.43 9.10
C ALA A 148 -9.20 -14.07 8.39
N ILE A 149 -10.34 -13.41 8.56
CA ILE A 149 -10.60 -12.08 8.00
C ILE A 149 -9.68 -11.03 8.60
N LEU A 150 -9.44 -11.03 9.90
CA LEU A 150 -8.51 -10.11 10.56
C LEU A 150 -7.10 -10.29 10.04
N PHE A 151 -6.62 -11.51 9.89
CA PHE A 151 -5.30 -11.78 9.33
C PHE A 151 -5.21 -11.38 7.84
N LEU A 152 -6.24 -11.64 7.05
CA LEU A 152 -6.30 -11.22 5.65
C LEU A 152 -6.34 -9.69 5.50
N ALA A 153 -7.07 -9.00 6.37
CA ALA A 153 -7.08 -7.55 6.44
C ALA A 153 -5.67 -7.02 6.73
N TYR A 154 -5.00 -7.56 7.76
CA TYR A 154 -3.64 -7.13 8.10
C TYR A 154 -2.64 -7.36 6.96
N VAL A 155 -2.77 -8.41 6.15
CA VAL A 155 -1.87 -8.65 5.01
C VAL A 155 -1.94 -7.53 3.98
N GLN A 156 -3.06 -6.83 3.87
CA GLN A 156 -3.22 -5.71 2.93
C GLN A 156 -2.61 -4.40 3.44
N GLU A 157 -2.43 -4.24 4.76
CA GLU A 157 -1.93 -3.03 5.41
C GLU A 157 -0.46 -2.69 5.12
N PRO A 158 0.49 -3.65 5.01
CA PRO A 158 1.89 -3.33 4.73
C PRO A 158 2.11 -2.51 3.46
N GLY A 159 1.17 -2.56 2.50
CA GLY A 159 1.21 -1.73 1.30
C GLY A 159 1.12 -0.23 1.61
N TYR A 160 0.33 0.14 2.58
CA TYR A 160 0.21 1.53 3.01
C TYR A 160 1.43 1.98 3.81
N ALA A 161 2.00 1.09 4.64
CA ALA A 161 3.24 1.36 5.35
C ALA A 161 4.44 1.62 4.43
N TYR A 162 4.46 1.00 3.23
CA TYR A 162 5.50 1.22 2.23
C TYR A 162 5.36 2.60 1.55
N LEU A 163 4.14 3.08 1.37
CA LEU A 163 3.89 4.37 0.71
C LEU A 163 4.12 5.57 1.64
N SER A 164 3.92 5.40 2.94
CA SER A 164 3.98 6.48 3.93
C SER A 164 5.33 7.20 4.04
N PRO A 165 6.51 6.54 4.07
CA PRO A 165 7.80 7.24 4.20
C PRO A 165 8.37 7.75 2.88
N THR A 166 7.69 7.53 1.76
CA THR A 166 8.16 7.94 0.42
C THR A 166 7.51 9.23 -0.08
N LEU A 167 6.55 9.74 0.65
CA LEU A 167 5.87 11.02 0.41
C LEU A 167 6.43 12.11 1.34
#